data_6326c3461b3136bbe9ba5bd2e5d6e773
#
_entry.id   6326c3461b3136bbe9ba5bd2e5d6e773
#
_cell.length_a   1.000
_cell.length_b   1.000
_cell.length_c   1.000
_cell.angle_alpha   90.00
_cell.angle_beta   90.00
_cell.angle_gamma   90.00
#
_symmetry.space_group_name_H-M   'P 1'
#
loop_
_entity.id
_entity.type
_entity.pdbx_description
1 polymer ?
#
loop_
_entity_poly.entity_id
_entity_poly.type
_entity_poly.pdbx_seq_one_letter_code
_entity_poly.pdbx_strand_id
1 'polypeptide(L)'
;MSIFGNRKKKKYRTFLQDSETGEDDTREYEKGRGVWGENNLQEGHGSEMSENLIRKHYWFSGRVQGVGLRYRACYIASSLGVTGWVRNNWDERVEMEAQGTREDLARMVEMLYRQSFIGIEGVEEKVVPVEVESGFYAR
;
A
#
# COMPACT_ATOMS: atom_id res chain seq x y z
N MET A 1 8.82 5.51 -22.44
CA MET A 1 8.62 4.60 -21.41
C MET A 1 8.86 5.15 -20.06
N SER A 2 10.04 5.51 -19.79
CA SER A 2 10.30 6.00 -18.50
C SER A 2 9.54 7.26 -18.22
N ILE A 3 9.30 8.10 -19.17
CA ILE A 3 8.59 9.30 -18.93
C ILE A 3 7.19 9.01 -18.49
N PHE A 4 6.58 8.04 -19.13
CA PHE A 4 5.25 7.73 -18.80
C PHE A 4 5.17 7.11 -17.43
N GLY A 5 6.05 6.19 -17.16
CA GLY A 5 6.09 5.60 -15.87
C GLY A 5 6.39 6.63 -14.82
N ASN A 6 7.19 7.59 -15.18
CA ASN A 6 7.52 8.63 -14.25
C ASN A 6 6.35 9.50 -13.91
N ARG A 7 5.47 9.70 -14.81
CA ARG A 7 4.33 10.50 -14.52
C ARG A 7 3.48 9.87 -13.47
N LYS A 8 3.29 8.57 -13.55
CA LYS A 8 2.54 7.92 -12.55
C LYS A 8 3.24 7.93 -11.23
N LYS A 9 4.52 7.73 -11.25
CA LYS A 9 5.26 7.79 -10.05
C LYS A 9 5.18 9.17 -9.45
N LYS A 10 5.16 10.17 -10.29
CA LYS A 10 5.07 11.49 -9.81
C LYS A 10 3.79 11.74 -9.09
N LYS A 11 2.73 11.18 -9.60
CA LYS A 11 1.47 11.37 -8.98
C LYS A 11 1.49 10.85 -7.56
N TYR A 12 2.01 9.66 -7.39
CA TYR A 12 2.07 9.12 -6.07
C TYR A 12 3.09 9.82 -5.22
N ARG A 13 4.14 10.28 -5.82
CA ARG A 13 5.14 10.95 -5.09
C ARG A 13 4.67 12.27 -4.58
N THR A 14 3.85 12.95 -5.35
CA THR A 14 3.30 14.20 -4.90
C THR A 14 2.49 13.99 -3.67
N PHE A 15 1.73 12.94 -3.66
CA PHE A 15 0.94 12.66 -2.49
C PHE A 15 1.84 12.41 -1.32
N LEU A 16 2.90 11.69 -1.52
CA LEU A 16 3.77 11.41 -0.46
C LEU A 16 4.66 12.54 -0.09
N GLN A 17 4.78 13.48 -0.93
CA GLN A 17 5.57 14.59 -0.63
C GLN A 17 4.98 15.38 0.44
N ASP A 18 3.74 15.28 0.58
CA ASP A 18 3.14 15.89 1.70
C ASP A 18 3.65 15.18 2.88
N SER A 19 3.79 13.91 2.77
CA SER A 19 4.29 13.23 3.89
C SER A 19 5.74 13.08 3.74
N GLU A 20 6.32 13.73 2.85
CA GLU A 20 7.64 13.50 2.69
C GLU A 20 8.48 14.30 3.46
N THR A 21 8.00 15.35 3.58
CA THR A 21 8.54 15.96 4.61
C THR A 21 8.58 14.85 5.50
N GLY A 22 7.98 13.92 5.05
CA GLY A 22 7.94 13.02 5.77
C GLY A 22 8.85 11.93 5.65
N GLU A 23 9.85 12.06 5.06
CA GLU A 23 10.77 11.09 5.08
C GLU A 23 11.28 10.92 6.41
N ASP A 24 11.38 11.99 7.07
CA ASP A 24 11.71 11.93 8.42
C ASP A 24 10.61 11.28 9.12
N ASP A 25 9.46 11.52 8.66
CA ASP A 25 8.32 11.00 9.25
C ASP A 25 8.27 9.54 9.20
N THR A 26 8.86 8.93 8.25
CA THR A 26 8.81 7.54 8.17
C THR A 26 9.31 6.94 9.45
N ARG A 27 10.35 7.50 9.99
CA ARG A 27 10.88 7.01 11.21
C ARG A 27 10.01 7.38 12.35
N GLU A 28 9.57 8.58 12.35
CA GLU A 28 8.71 8.98 13.38
C GLU A 28 7.46 8.22 13.34
N TYR A 29 7.03 7.93 12.18
CA TYR A 29 5.84 7.20 12.01
C TYR A 29 5.98 5.86 12.67
N GLU A 30 7.08 5.21 12.55
CA GLU A 30 7.27 3.98 13.20
C GLU A 30 7.35 4.11 14.66
N LYS A 31 8.01 5.12 15.13
CA LYS A 31 8.05 5.36 16.52
C LYS A 31 6.70 5.69 17.00
N GLY A 32 6.11 6.57 16.30
CA GLY A 32 4.83 7.03 16.68
C GLY A 32 3.83 5.94 16.65
N ARG A 33 4.01 5.02 15.77
CA ARG A 33 3.08 3.99 15.67
C ARG A 33 3.08 3.13 16.87
N GLY A 34 4.22 2.91 17.41
CA GLY A 34 4.27 2.14 18.58
C GLY A 34 3.54 2.79 19.70
N VAL A 35 3.75 4.06 19.87
CA VAL A 35 3.10 4.75 20.92
C VAL A 35 1.68 4.92 20.62
N TRP A 36 1.37 5.28 19.39
CA TRP A 36 0.13 5.51 18.95
C TRP A 36 -0.76 4.38 19.03
N GLY A 37 -0.23 3.28 18.59
CA GLY A 37 -0.97 2.12 18.60
C GLY A 37 -1.55 1.86 19.94
N GLU A 38 -0.81 2.13 20.93
CA GLU A 38 -1.29 1.91 22.22
C GLU A 38 -2.40 2.78 22.55
N ASN A 39 -2.20 4.03 22.35
CA ASN A 39 -3.20 4.97 22.69
C ASN A 39 -4.45 4.76 21.93
N ASN A 40 -4.30 4.55 20.69
CA ASN A 40 -5.45 4.44 19.91
C ASN A 40 -6.27 3.29 20.24
N LEU A 41 -5.63 2.21 20.53
CA LEU A 41 -6.36 1.08 20.85
C LEU A 41 -7.25 1.29 21.94
N GLN A 42 -6.84 2.08 22.86
CA GLN A 42 -7.65 2.25 23.97
C GLN A 42 -8.81 2.99 23.73
N GLU A 43 -8.77 3.89 22.89
CA GLU A 43 -9.81 4.80 22.80
C GLU A 43 -10.91 4.43 21.96
N GLY A 44 -11.06 3.27 21.64
CA GLY A 44 -12.19 3.01 20.87
C GLY A 44 -12.05 3.53 19.51
N HIS A 45 -10.91 3.87 19.21
CA HIS A 45 -10.67 4.35 17.92
C HIS A 45 -10.94 3.27 16.94
N GLY A 46 -11.18 2.10 17.40
CA GLY A 46 -11.53 1.06 16.53
C GLY A 46 -12.68 1.45 15.67
N SER A 47 -13.62 2.13 16.23
CA SER A 47 -14.75 2.48 15.42
C SER A 47 -14.39 3.56 14.46
N GLU A 48 -13.57 4.47 14.86
CA GLU A 48 -13.13 5.46 13.94
C GLU A 48 -12.33 4.87 12.86
N MET A 49 -11.49 3.91 13.19
CA MET A 49 -10.70 3.28 12.20
C MET A 49 -11.56 2.57 11.23
N SER A 50 -12.62 1.97 11.68
CA SER A 50 -13.52 1.33 10.79
C SER A 50 -14.12 2.29 9.82
N GLU A 51 -14.43 3.44 10.29
CA GLU A 51 -15.01 4.41 9.41
C GLU A 51 -14.02 4.93 8.43
N ASN A 52 -12.74 4.89 8.78
CA ASN A 52 -11.72 5.39 7.90
C ASN A 52 -11.14 4.34 6.98
N LEU A 53 -11.60 3.12 7.09
CA LEU A 53 -11.06 2.09 6.24
C LEU A 53 -11.62 2.20 4.84
N ILE A 54 -10.77 2.02 3.87
CA ILE A 54 -11.22 1.93 2.49
C ILE A 54 -10.55 0.73 1.89
N ARG A 55 -11.10 0.26 0.80
CA ARG A 55 -10.55 -0.88 0.11
C ARG A 55 -10.35 -0.47 -1.33
N LYS A 56 -9.19 -0.79 -1.88
CA LYS A 56 -8.89 -0.47 -3.26
C LYS A 56 -8.40 -1.69 -4.00
N HIS A 57 -8.74 -1.75 -5.24
CA HIS A 57 -8.29 -2.81 -6.13
C HIS A 57 -7.26 -2.18 -7.05
N TYR A 58 -6.12 -2.84 -7.19
CA TYR A 58 -5.02 -2.30 -7.96
C TYR A 58 -4.60 -3.25 -9.06
N TRP A 59 -4.14 -2.69 -10.16
CA TRP A 59 -3.51 -3.47 -11.21
C TRP A 59 -2.17 -2.83 -11.48
N PHE A 60 -1.10 -3.59 -11.25
CA PHE A 60 0.24 -3.08 -11.49
C PHE A 60 0.77 -3.67 -12.79
N SER A 61 1.34 -2.84 -13.63
CA SER A 61 1.94 -3.30 -14.88
C SER A 61 3.42 -2.94 -14.90
N GLY A 62 4.16 -3.58 -15.77
CA GLY A 62 5.58 -3.39 -15.88
C GLY A 62 6.29 -4.66 -15.50
N ARG A 63 7.47 -4.51 -14.91
CA ARG A 63 8.22 -5.67 -14.50
C ARG A 63 7.79 -6.02 -13.10
N VAL A 64 6.70 -6.70 -13.01
CA VAL A 64 6.06 -6.96 -11.73
C VAL A 64 5.92 -8.41 -11.37
N GLN A 65 6.04 -9.33 -12.34
CA GLN A 65 5.98 -10.75 -12.03
C GLN A 65 7.38 -11.33 -12.02
N GLY A 66 7.61 -12.30 -11.17
CA GLY A 66 8.91 -12.94 -11.11
C GLY A 66 9.96 -12.11 -10.44
N VAL A 67 9.56 -11.06 -9.74
CA VAL A 67 10.51 -10.17 -9.09
C VAL A 67 10.24 -10.02 -7.61
N GLY A 68 9.40 -10.89 -7.06
CA GLY A 68 9.16 -10.88 -5.62
C GLY A 68 8.15 -9.87 -5.14
N LEU A 69 7.34 -9.36 -6.04
CA LEU A 69 6.38 -8.35 -5.65
C LEU A 69 5.36 -8.89 -4.65
N ARG A 70 4.82 -10.09 -4.90
CA ARG A 70 3.81 -10.62 -4.02
C ARG A 70 4.35 -10.83 -2.61
N TYR A 71 5.57 -11.32 -2.53
CA TYR A 71 6.21 -11.54 -1.25
C TYR A 71 6.39 -10.20 -0.53
N ARG A 72 6.88 -9.21 -1.25
CA ARG A 72 7.12 -7.92 -0.66
C ARG A 72 5.81 -7.25 -0.24
N ALA A 73 4.77 -7.44 -1.03
CA ALA A 73 3.47 -6.88 -0.70
C ALA A 73 2.95 -7.45 0.60
N CYS A 74 3.11 -8.75 0.79
CA CYS A 74 2.67 -9.36 2.03
C CYS A 74 3.45 -8.81 3.22
N TYR A 75 4.74 -8.63 3.04
CA TYR A 75 5.56 -8.11 4.11
C TYR A 75 5.15 -6.68 4.47
N ILE A 76 4.97 -5.85 3.47
CA ILE A 76 4.58 -4.47 3.70
C ILE A 76 3.21 -4.40 4.35
N ALA A 77 2.27 -5.18 3.83
CA ALA A 77 0.93 -5.16 4.36
C ALA A 77 0.94 -5.56 5.83
N SER A 78 1.74 -6.54 6.15
CA SER A 78 1.82 -7.00 7.51
C SER A 78 2.35 -5.89 8.41
N SER A 79 3.33 -5.15 7.96
CA SER A 79 3.89 -4.11 8.78
C SER A 79 2.96 -2.93 8.93
N LEU A 80 2.06 -2.72 8.00
CA LEU A 80 1.14 -1.60 8.06
C LEU A 80 -0.24 -1.98 8.60
N GLY A 81 -0.47 -3.26 8.78
CA GLY A 81 -1.79 -3.70 9.22
C GLY A 81 -2.83 -3.65 8.11
N VAL A 82 -2.38 -3.76 6.88
CA VAL A 82 -3.27 -3.75 5.72
C VAL A 82 -3.72 -5.17 5.46
N THR A 83 -4.98 -5.36 5.09
CA THR A 83 -5.49 -6.69 4.77
C THR A 83 -5.80 -6.75 3.29
N GLY A 84 -5.93 -7.96 2.78
CA GLY A 84 -6.25 -8.12 1.37
C GLY A 84 -5.53 -9.28 0.74
N TRP A 85 -5.24 -9.16 -0.55
CA TRP A 85 -4.59 -10.22 -1.27
C TRP A 85 -3.88 -9.68 -2.50
N VAL A 86 -2.96 -10.48 -3.02
CA VAL A 86 -2.21 -10.09 -4.22
C VAL A 86 -1.98 -11.35 -5.03
N ARG A 87 -2.07 -11.23 -6.35
CA ARG A 87 -1.85 -12.39 -7.20
C ARG A 87 -1.30 -11.95 -8.56
N ASN A 88 -0.65 -12.89 -9.24
CA ASN A 88 -0.19 -12.65 -10.59
C ASN A 88 -1.35 -12.95 -11.53
N ASN A 89 -1.51 -12.12 -12.54
CA ASN A 89 -2.54 -12.35 -13.54
C ASN A 89 -1.94 -12.99 -14.78
N TRP A 90 -2.80 -13.57 -15.58
CA TRP A 90 -2.33 -14.21 -16.79
C TRP A 90 -1.80 -13.20 -17.81
N ASP A 91 -2.19 -11.94 -17.68
CA ASP A 91 -1.77 -10.92 -18.62
C ASP A 91 -0.50 -10.22 -18.13
N GLU A 92 0.22 -10.85 -17.24
CA GLU A 92 1.49 -10.38 -16.73
C GLU A 92 1.40 -9.23 -15.78
N ARG A 93 0.22 -8.77 -15.47
CA ARG A 93 0.07 -7.76 -14.44
C ARG A 93 -0.08 -8.43 -13.09
N VAL A 94 0.09 -7.65 -12.05
CA VAL A 94 -0.16 -8.12 -10.71
C VAL A 94 -1.42 -7.42 -10.22
N GLU A 95 -2.31 -8.18 -9.65
CA GLU A 95 -3.56 -7.66 -9.15
C GLU A 95 -3.55 -7.71 -7.64
N MET A 96 -4.08 -6.69 -6.99
CA MET A 96 -4.03 -6.62 -5.55
C MET A 96 -5.28 -5.93 -5.05
N GLU A 97 -5.84 -6.43 -3.95
CA GLU A 97 -6.83 -5.66 -3.23
C GLU A 97 -6.27 -5.42 -1.86
N ALA A 98 -6.39 -4.21 -1.38
CA ALA A 98 -5.83 -3.87 -0.10
C ALA A 98 -6.81 -2.98 0.65
N GLN A 99 -6.91 -3.21 1.93
CA GLN A 99 -7.85 -2.50 2.78
C GLN A 99 -7.12 -1.95 3.98
N GLY A 100 -7.33 -0.68 4.24
CA GLY A 100 -6.66 -0.01 5.33
C GLY A 100 -7.03 1.46 5.27
N THR A 101 -6.29 2.29 5.99
CA THR A 101 -6.53 3.70 5.90
C THR A 101 -5.97 4.21 4.58
N ARG A 102 -6.46 5.35 4.18
CA ARG A 102 -6.00 5.92 2.92
C ARG A 102 -4.50 6.12 2.95
N GLU A 103 -3.97 6.58 4.07
CA GLU A 103 -2.56 6.79 4.18
C GLU A 103 -1.76 5.51 4.11
N ASP A 104 -2.24 4.48 4.75
CA ASP A 104 -1.52 3.22 4.73
C ASP A 104 -1.51 2.62 3.34
N LEU A 105 -2.61 2.75 2.62
CA LEU A 105 -2.64 2.22 1.27
C LEU A 105 -1.69 2.99 0.36
N ALA A 106 -1.63 4.29 0.51
CA ALA A 106 -0.72 5.07 -0.29
C ALA A 106 0.72 4.72 0.05
N ARG A 107 0.98 4.53 1.33
CA ARG A 107 2.32 4.19 1.75
C ARG A 107 2.72 2.82 1.22
N MET A 108 1.79 1.89 1.19
CA MET A 108 2.08 0.58 0.67
C MET A 108 2.51 0.64 -0.80
N VAL A 109 1.76 1.40 -1.58
CA VAL A 109 2.08 1.51 -2.99
C VAL A 109 3.43 2.19 -3.18
N GLU A 110 3.70 3.21 -2.39
CA GLU A 110 4.96 3.88 -2.49
C GLU A 110 6.12 2.95 -2.13
N MET A 111 5.94 2.15 -1.12
CA MET A 111 6.99 1.23 -0.73
C MET A 111 7.25 0.19 -1.81
N LEU A 112 6.22 -0.21 -2.52
CA LEU A 112 6.41 -1.13 -3.63
C LEU A 112 7.16 -0.44 -4.76
N TYR A 113 6.85 0.81 -5.03
CA TYR A 113 7.57 1.55 -6.05
C TYR A 113 9.04 1.68 -5.73
N ARG A 114 9.39 1.75 -4.47
CA ARG A 114 10.76 1.96 -4.10
C ARG A 114 11.65 0.74 -4.17
N GLN A 115 11.06 -0.43 -4.38
CA GLN A 115 11.87 -1.63 -4.46
C GLN A 115 12.61 -1.64 -5.79
N SER A 116 13.93 -1.72 -5.72
CA SER A 116 14.71 -1.61 -6.94
C SER A 116 14.51 -2.79 -7.87
N PHE A 117 14.12 -3.92 -7.33
CA PHE A 117 13.93 -5.10 -8.17
C PHE A 117 12.51 -5.22 -8.72
N ILE A 118 11.63 -4.29 -8.38
CA ILE A 118 10.28 -4.29 -8.91
C ILE A 118 10.14 -3.07 -9.80
N GLY A 119 9.77 -3.28 -11.05
CA GLY A 119 9.66 -2.17 -11.98
C GLY A 119 8.23 -1.84 -12.31
N ILE A 120 7.54 -1.13 -11.44
CA ILE A 120 6.17 -0.77 -11.70
C ILE A 120 6.14 0.39 -12.68
N GLU A 121 5.49 0.19 -13.81
CA GLU A 121 5.38 1.20 -14.82
C GLU A 121 4.00 1.81 -14.86
N GLY A 122 3.01 1.14 -14.34
CA GLY A 122 1.67 1.67 -14.34
C GLY A 122 0.89 1.11 -13.18
N VAL A 123 -0.02 1.91 -12.66
CA VAL A 123 -0.90 1.48 -11.59
C VAL A 123 -2.28 1.97 -11.92
N GLU A 124 -3.23 1.06 -11.93
CA GLU A 124 -4.62 1.43 -12.02
C GLU A 124 -5.24 1.06 -10.71
N GLU A 125 -6.15 1.87 -10.23
CA GLU A 125 -6.77 1.56 -8.96
C GLU A 125 -8.22 2.00 -8.96
N LYS A 126 -9.02 1.34 -8.15
CA LYS A 126 -10.38 1.78 -7.98
C LYS A 126 -10.85 1.38 -6.60
N VAL A 127 -11.72 2.19 -6.04
CA VAL A 127 -12.25 1.92 -4.72
C VAL A 127 -13.33 0.86 -4.84
N VAL A 128 -13.31 -0.09 -3.94
CA VAL A 128 -14.30 -1.16 -3.91
C VAL A 128 -14.84 -1.25 -2.49
N PRO A 129 -15.92 -1.97 -2.27
CA PRO A 129 -16.48 -2.04 -0.92
C PRO A 129 -15.54 -2.74 0.05
N VAL A 130 -15.59 -2.30 1.28
CA VAL A 130 -14.77 -2.92 2.32
C VAL A 130 -15.33 -4.28 2.64
N GLU A 131 -14.47 -5.16 3.11
CA GLU A 131 -14.85 -6.51 3.45
C GLU A 131 -14.36 -6.87 4.83
N VAL A 132 -15.01 -7.83 5.43
CA VAL A 132 -14.55 -8.33 6.71
C VAL A 132 -13.46 -9.33 6.41
N GLU A 133 -12.28 -9.03 6.86
CA GLU A 133 -11.13 -9.80 6.46
C GLU A 133 -10.00 -9.63 7.45
N SER A 134 -9.18 -10.63 7.61
CA SER A 134 -8.01 -10.49 8.46
C SER A 134 -6.83 -11.03 7.69
N GLY A 135 -5.76 -10.29 7.69
CA GLY A 135 -4.52 -10.74 7.06
C GLY A 135 -4.41 -10.36 5.60
N PHE A 136 -3.23 -10.57 5.08
CA PHE A 136 -2.94 -10.26 3.69
C PHE A 136 -2.27 -11.50 3.10
N TYR A 137 -2.76 -11.96 1.96
CA TYR A 137 -2.34 -13.23 1.42
C TYR A 137 -1.93 -13.16 -0.04
N ALA A 138 -0.92 -13.93 -0.40
CA ALA A 138 -0.53 -14.08 -1.80
C ALA A 138 -1.32 -15.23 -2.36
N ARG A 139 -1.90 -15.05 -3.51
CA ARG A 139 -2.68 -16.07 -4.16
C ARG A 139 -2.00 -16.61 -5.38
#